data_62553857680f408e9868b7b6bd323c37
#
_entry.id   62553857680f408e9868b7b6bd323c37
#
_cell.length_a   1.000
_cell.length_b   1.000
_cell.length_c   1.000
_cell.angle_alpha   90.00
_cell.angle_beta   90.00
_cell.angle_gamma   90.00
#
_symmetry.space_group_name_H-M   'P 1'
#
loop_
_entity.id
_entity.type
_entity.pdbx_description
1 polymer ?
#
loop_
_entity_poly.entity_id
_entity_poly.type
_entity_poly.pdbx_seq_one_letter_code
_entity_poly.pdbx_strand_id
1 'polypeptide(L)'
;HVISGTDPQAQIADYESMIAAGADGVISFPISATALNKVIKAGCDKGVMFFMYDGNVTENCAYQLSYLTSGFGENTAQALVNAIGGKGKIFLDRGVPGNSVDDRHVAGAKSVFSKYPGIEIVSEYYGYWDDRTTQQETAKALAAHPDVAGIWAQAGENGVILALLQANPDKLIPVTGENSNGFRLALANPDYKAKGLTGVSAGSPPAQSGIAFKMMMEILN
;
A
#
# COMPACT_ATOMS: atom_id res chain seq x y z
N HIS A 1 -6.33 13.46 17.01
CA HIS A 1 -5.58 12.57 16.10
C HIS A 1 -5.20 11.29 16.84
N VAL A 2 -5.58 10.16 16.29
CA VAL A 2 -5.33 8.83 16.87
C VAL A 2 -4.64 7.95 15.80
N ILE A 3 -3.74 7.09 16.23
CA ILE A 3 -3.02 6.16 15.35
C ILE A 3 -3.25 4.74 15.88
N SER A 4 -4.11 3.99 15.19
CA SER A 4 -4.49 2.61 15.54
C SER A 4 -3.53 1.55 14.99
N GLY A 5 -2.55 1.95 14.18
CA GLY A 5 -1.69 1.00 13.47
C GLY A 5 -2.44 0.17 12.43
N THR A 6 -2.07 -1.11 12.32
CA THR A 6 -2.66 -2.05 11.36
C THR A 6 -3.62 -3.06 12.00
N ASP A 7 -4.03 -2.83 13.25
CA ASP A 7 -4.97 -3.70 13.97
C ASP A 7 -6.41 -3.18 13.85
N PRO A 8 -7.33 -3.91 13.20
CA PRO A 8 -8.73 -3.51 13.11
C PRO A 8 -9.43 -3.39 14.47
N GLN A 9 -9.03 -4.19 15.49
CA GLN A 9 -9.65 -4.13 16.82
C GLN A 9 -9.26 -2.83 17.54
N ALA A 10 -8.01 -2.40 17.42
CA ALA A 10 -7.57 -1.11 17.94
C ALA A 10 -8.35 0.04 17.27
N GLN A 11 -8.54 -0.02 15.95
CA GLN A 11 -9.30 1.01 15.23
C GLN A 11 -10.79 1.04 15.60
N ILE A 12 -11.41 -0.12 15.87
CA ILE A 12 -12.79 -0.21 16.39
C ILE A 12 -12.88 0.50 17.75
N ALA A 13 -11.95 0.20 18.68
CA ALA A 13 -11.93 0.82 20.00
C ALA A 13 -11.75 2.35 19.92
N ASP A 14 -10.92 2.83 19.00
CA ASP A 14 -10.73 4.26 18.76
C ASP A 14 -12.02 4.92 18.24
N TYR A 15 -12.74 4.29 17.31
CA TYR A 15 -14.03 4.81 16.82
C TYR A 15 -15.08 4.83 17.93
N GLU A 16 -15.18 3.76 18.73
CA GLU A 16 -16.07 3.71 19.89
C GLU A 16 -15.78 4.85 20.88
N SER A 17 -14.51 5.12 21.14
CA SER A 17 -14.05 6.22 22.00
C SER A 17 -14.44 7.59 21.44
N MET A 18 -14.26 7.82 20.14
CA MET A 18 -14.65 9.08 19.49
C MET A 18 -16.16 9.29 19.52
N ILE A 19 -16.95 8.24 19.23
CA ILE A 19 -18.41 8.27 19.30
C ILE A 19 -18.86 8.59 20.73
N ALA A 20 -18.25 7.96 21.74
CA ALA A 20 -18.59 8.18 23.15
C ALA A 20 -18.21 9.60 23.62
N ALA A 21 -17.15 10.17 23.07
CA ALA A 21 -16.73 11.54 23.33
C ALA A 21 -17.62 12.61 22.65
N GLY A 22 -18.61 12.21 21.85
CA GLY A 22 -19.53 13.12 21.18
C GLY A 22 -18.94 13.80 19.95
N ALA A 23 -18.09 13.10 19.22
CA ALA A 23 -17.58 13.62 17.94
C ALA A 23 -18.70 13.78 16.92
N ASP A 24 -18.74 14.90 16.20
CA ASP A 24 -19.68 15.14 15.09
C ASP A 24 -19.29 14.34 13.84
N GLY A 25 -18.00 14.02 13.69
CA GLY A 25 -17.52 13.23 12.56
C GLY A 25 -16.16 12.62 12.78
N VAL A 26 -15.88 11.56 12.04
CA VAL A 26 -14.61 10.80 12.01
C VAL A 26 -14.07 10.77 10.60
N ILE A 27 -12.84 11.21 10.43
CA ILE A 27 -12.10 11.10 9.15
C ILE A 27 -11.00 10.07 9.35
N SER A 28 -11.00 9.01 8.56
CA SER A 28 -10.08 7.90 8.79
C SER A 28 -9.64 7.19 7.50
N PHE A 29 -8.43 6.61 7.54
CA PHE A 29 -8.02 5.54 6.66
C PHE A 29 -8.48 4.21 7.27
N PRO A 30 -9.43 3.49 6.66
CA PRO A 30 -9.93 2.24 7.22
C PRO A 30 -8.94 1.11 6.95
N ILE A 31 -8.50 0.45 8.02
CA ILE A 31 -7.54 -0.66 7.88
C ILE A 31 -8.20 -1.96 7.35
N SER A 32 -9.50 -2.10 7.52
CA SER A 32 -10.27 -3.24 7.01
C SER A 32 -11.54 -2.77 6.32
N ALA A 33 -11.84 -3.38 5.18
CA ALA A 33 -13.03 -3.06 4.40
C ALA A 33 -14.35 -3.46 5.10
N THR A 34 -14.33 -4.43 6.00
CA THR A 34 -15.54 -5.02 6.60
C THR A 34 -15.57 -5.02 8.12
N ALA A 35 -14.42 -5.19 8.78
CA ALA A 35 -14.36 -5.32 10.25
C ALA A 35 -14.91 -4.08 10.98
N LEU A 36 -14.81 -2.90 10.35
CA LEU A 36 -15.24 -1.61 10.93
C LEU A 36 -16.73 -1.32 10.75
N ASN A 37 -17.45 -2.09 9.92
CA ASN A 37 -18.83 -1.77 9.53
C ASN A 37 -19.77 -1.62 10.74
N LYS A 38 -19.66 -2.50 11.73
CA LYS A 38 -20.55 -2.48 12.90
C LYS A 38 -20.40 -1.19 13.73
N VAL A 39 -19.15 -0.76 13.98
CA VAL A 39 -18.91 0.45 14.76
C VAL A 39 -19.25 1.71 13.97
N ILE A 40 -18.98 1.71 12.65
CA ILE A 40 -19.35 2.81 11.76
C ILE A 40 -20.87 2.98 11.74
N LYS A 41 -21.63 1.87 11.53
CA LYS A 41 -23.09 1.92 11.56
C LYS A 41 -23.62 2.44 12.90
N ALA A 42 -23.08 1.96 14.01
CA ALA A 42 -23.48 2.42 15.34
C ALA A 42 -23.21 3.91 15.57
N GLY A 43 -22.15 4.45 14.99
CA GLY A 43 -21.87 5.88 15.01
C GLY A 43 -22.81 6.68 14.10
N CYS A 44 -23.07 6.20 12.88
CA CYS A 44 -24.04 6.82 11.96
C CYS A 44 -25.45 6.89 12.59
N ASP A 45 -25.89 5.83 13.27
CA ASP A 45 -27.20 5.78 13.94
C ASP A 45 -27.30 6.82 15.08
N LYS A 46 -26.16 7.33 15.58
CA LYS A 46 -26.06 8.43 16.55
C LYS A 46 -25.82 9.80 15.92
N GLY A 47 -25.78 9.89 14.59
CA GLY A 47 -25.56 11.13 13.85
C GLY A 47 -24.10 11.48 13.63
N VAL A 48 -23.14 10.58 13.94
CA VAL A 48 -21.73 10.81 13.65
C VAL A 48 -21.46 10.56 12.18
N MET A 49 -20.85 11.52 11.49
CA MET A 49 -20.43 11.36 10.10
C MET A 49 -19.10 10.61 9.99
N PHE A 50 -19.02 9.66 9.06
CA PHE A 50 -17.78 8.96 8.76
C PHE A 50 -17.30 9.28 7.34
N PHE A 51 -16.06 9.77 7.22
CA PHE A 51 -15.39 9.98 5.97
C PHE A 51 -14.16 9.08 5.88
N MET A 52 -14.22 8.10 5.00
CA MET A 52 -13.11 7.20 4.71
C MET A 52 -12.30 7.75 3.54
N TYR A 53 -10.99 7.89 3.71
CA TYR A 53 -10.11 8.31 2.62
C TYR A 53 -9.15 7.19 2.22
N ASP A 54 -8.80 7.14 0.95
CA ASP A 54 -7.92 6.17 0.30
C ASP A 54 -8.44 4.72 0.35
N GLY A 55 -8.59 4.13 1.53
CA GLY A 55 -9.25 2.84 1.74
C GLY A 55 -10.79 2.97 1.76
N ASN A 56 -11.48 1.88 1.46
CA ASN A 56 -12.94 1.79 1.45
C ASN A 56 -13.45 0.84 2.51
N VAL A 57 -14.66 1.13 2.99
CA VAL A 57 -15.47 0.20 3.79
C VAL A 57 -16.73 -0.20 3.02
N THR A 58 -17.37 -1.28 3.43
CA THR A 58 -18.62 -1.74 2.81
C THR A 58 -19.87 -1.22 3.52
N GLU A 59 -19.72 -0.41 4.59
CA GLU A 59 -20.83 0.24 5.27
C GLU A 59 -21.31 1.46 4.47
N ASN A 60 -22.59 1.42 4.09
CA ASN A 60 -23.16 2.40 3.15
C ASN A 60 -23.34 3.81 3.74
N CYS A 61 -23.38 3.95 5.06
CA CYS A 61 -23.52 5.27 5.70
C CYS A 61 -22.23 6.08 5.70
N ALA A 62 -21.08 5.45 5.43
CA ALA A 62 -19.80 6.15 5.38
C ALA A 62 -19.59 6.81 4.01
N TYR A 63 -19.22 8.08 4.03
CA TYR A 63 -18.71 8.76 2.85
C TYR A 63 -17.33 8.21 2.48
N GLN A 64 -17.10 7.96 1.20
CA GLN A 64 -15.86 7.35 0.73
C GLN A 64 -15.16 8.27 -0.26
N LEU A 65 -13.94 8.67 0.07
CA LEU A 65 -13.08 9.48 -0.75
C LEU A 65 -11.86 8.65 -1.13
N SER A 66 -11.97 7.89 -2.20
CA SER A 66 -10.85 7.11 -2.72
C SER A 66 -10.44 7.61 -4.09
N TYR A 67 -9.16 7.52 -4.38
CA TYR A 67 -8.70 7.63 -5.75
C TYR A 67 -9.23 6.42 -6.53
N LEU A 68 -10.13 6.68 -7.48
CA LEU A 68 -10.61 5.66 -8.42
C LEU A 68 -9.53 5.17 -9.38
N THR A 69 -8.31 5.63 -9.21
CA THR A 69 -7.20 5.20 -10.05
C THR A 69 -6.77 3.80 -9.60
N SER A 70 -7.32 2.80 -10.25
CA SER A 70 -6.72 1.48 -10.41
C SER A 70 -5.26 1.55 -10.89
N GLY A 71 -4.81 2.74 -11.28
CA GLY A 71 -3.55 2.98 -11.96
C GLY A 71 -2.29 2.67 -11.16
N PHE A 72 -2.32 2.60 -9.83
CA PHE A 72 -1.09 2.30 -9.08
C PHE A 72 -0.56 0.91 -9.44
N GLY A 73 -1.40 -0.13 -9.26
CA GLY A 73 -1.00 -1.51 -9.52
C GLY A 73 -0.59 -1.73 -10.97
N GLU A 74 -1.41 -1.25 -11.90
CA GLU A 74 -1.17 -1.40 -13.33
C GLU A 74 0.07 -0.63 -13.79
N ASN A 75 0.23 0.63 -13.39
CA ASN A 75 1.33 1.47 -13.87
C ASN A 75 2.67 1.00 -13.30
N THR A 76 2.74 0.66 -12.02
CA THR A 76 3.96 0.17 -11.38
C THR A 76 4.33 -1.23 -11.87
N ALA A 77 3.34 -2.10 -12.10
CA ALA A 77 3.57 -3.42 -12.71
C ALA A 77 4.06 -3.29 -14.15
N GLN A 78 3.46 -2.43 -14.97
CA GLN A 78 3.91 -2.21 -16.34
C GLN A 78 5.34 -1.64 -16.38
N ALA A 79 5.68 -0.77 -15.44
CA ALA A 79 7.04 -0.25 -15.32
C ALA A 79 8.04 -1.37 -14.96
N LEU A 80 7.67 -2.28 -14.06
CA LEU A 80 8.51 -3.43 -13.74
C LEU A 80 8.69 -4.35 -14.95
N VAL A 81 7.59 -4.67 -15.66
CA VAL A 81 7.63 -5.44 -16.91
C VAL A 81 8.61 -4.86 -17.90
N ASN A 82 8.57 -3.55 -18.12
CA ASN A 82 9.46 -2.86 -19.03
C ASN A 82 10.92 -2.94 -18.57
N ALA A 83 11.15 -2.78 -17.26
CA ALA A 83 12.51 -2.81 -16.68
C ALA A 83 13.17 -4.18 -16.79
N ILE A 84 12.39 -5.28 -16.69
CA ILE A 84 12.91 -6.66 -16.78
C ILE A 84 12.78 -7.28 -18.19
N GLY A 85 12.27 -6.52 -19.17
CA GLY A 85 12.11 -6.99 -20.55
C GLY A 85 11.02 -8.03 -20.74
N GLY A 86 9.96 -8.00 -19.93
CA GLY A 86 8.76 -8.83 -20.06
C GLY A 86 8.93 -10.30 -19.67
N LYS A 87 10.00 -10.66 -18.98
CA LYS A 87 10.28 -12.05 -18.56
C LYS A 87 11.14 -12.11 -17.29
N GLY A 88 11.00 -13.20 -16.55
CA GLY A 88 11.77 -13.49 -15.35
C GLY A 88 10.90 -13.72 -14.13
N LYS A 89 11.54 -14.17 -13.06
CA LYS A 89 10.90 -14.36 -11.76
C LYS A 89 10.74 -13.02 -11.05
N ILE A 90 9.59 -12.80 -10.43
CA ILE A 90 9.33 -11.58 -9.67
C ILE A 90 8.76 -11.90 -8.29
N PHE A 91 8.94 -10.95 -7.36
CA PHE A 91 8.25 -10.95 -6.07
C PHE A 91 7.15 -9.89 -6.06
N LEU A 92 6.11 -10.17 -5.30
CA LEU A 92 5.07 -9.22 -4.93
C LEU A 92 5.11 -8.98 -3.42
N ASP A 93 5.48 -7.75 -3.02
CA ASP A 93 5.36 -7.27 -1.65
C ASP A 93 3.99 -6.59 -1.48
N ARG A 94 3.16 -7.20 -0.63
CA ARG A 94 1.79 -6.77 -0.38
C ARG A 94 1.69 -5.91 0.88
N GLY A 95 0.57 -5.19 0.99
CA GLY A 95 0.23 -4.37 2.14
C GLY A 95 -0.37 -5.17 3.29
N VAL A 96 -1.52 -4.71 3.81
CA VAL A 96 -2.23 -5.33 4.94
C VAL A 96 -3.32 -6.26 4.42
N PRO A 97 -3.35 -7.54 4.85
CA PRO A 97 -4.37 -8.49 4.42
C PRO A 97 -5.80 -7.98 4.70
N GLY A 98 -6.68 -8.09 3.70
CA GLY A 98 -8.08 -7.66 3.80
C GLY A 98 -8.29 -6.15 3.76
N ASN A 99 -7.25 -5.39 3.43
CA ASN A 99 -7.36 -3.97 3.15
C ASN A 99 -7.72 -3.73 1.67
N SER A 100 -8.68 -2.86 1.43
CA SER A 100 -9.18 -2.59 0.07
C SER A 100 -8.14 -1.94 -0.86
N VAL A 101 -7.16 -1.25 -0.31
CA VAL A 101 -6.05 -0.67 -1.08
C VAL A 101 -5.12 -1.77 -1.55
N ASP A 102 -4.71 -2.69 -0.64
CA ASP A 102 -3.89 -3.84 -0.97
C ASP A 102 -4.54 -4.68 -2.08
N ASP A 103 -5.80 -5.06 -1.90
CA ASP A 103 -6.51 -5.90 -2.86
C ASP A 103 -6.62 -5.24 -4.24
N ARG A 104 -6.92 -3.95 -4.29
CA ARG A 104 -7.01 -3.18 -5.55
C ARG A 104 -5.66 -3.08 -6.26
N HIS A 105 -4.60 -2.77 -5.52
CA HIS A 105 -3.25 -2.65 -6.08
C HIS A 105 -2.76 -4.00 -6.64
N VAL A 106 -2.95 -5.07 -5.89
CA VAL A 106 -2.58 -6.43 -6.31
C VAL A 106 -3.38 -6.87 -7.53
N ALA A 107 -4.70 -6.63 -7.54
CA ALA A 107 -5.53 -6.97 -8.69
C ALA A 107 -5.06 -6.24 -9.96
N GLY A 108 -4.75 -4.95 -9.86
CA GLY A 108 -4.19 -4.16 -10.94
C GLY A 108 -2.85 -4.72 -11.43
N ALA A 109 -1.92 -4.98 -10.52
CA ALA A 109 -0.60 -5.52 -10.86
C ALA A 109 -0.70 -6.90 -11.54
N LYS A 110 -1.48 -7.82 -10.97
CA LYS A 110 -1.69 -9.16 -11.53
C LYS A 110 -2.38 -9.11 -12.91
N SER A 111 -3.27 -8.14 -13.15
CA SER A 111 -3.91 -7.94 -14.46
C SER A 111 -2.89 -7.58 -15.56
N VAL A 112 -1.80 -6.93 -15.19
CA VAL A 112 -0.69 -6.64 -16.11
C VAL A 112 0.21 -7.86 -16.26
N PHE A 113 0.72 -8.42 -15.17
CA PHE A 113 1.65 -9.55 -15.23
C PHE A 113 1.08 -10.74 -16.00
N SER A 114 -0.23 -11.02 -15.89
CA SER A 114 -0.90 -12.10 -16.62
C SER A 114 -0.85 -11.98 -18.15
N LYS A 115 -0.56 -10.79 -18.67
CA LYS A 115 -0.38 -10.55 -20.13
C LYS A 115 1.01 -10.95 -20.63
N TYR A 116 1.94 -11.26 -19.73
CA TYR A 116 3.32 -11.56 -20.03
C TYR A 116 3.66 -12.98 -19.58
N PRO A 117 3.50 -14.00 -20.44
CA PRO A 117 3.70 -15.41 -20.06
C PRO A 117 5.14 -15.76 -19.67
N GLY A 118 6.09 -14.87 -19.97
CA GLY A 118 7.48 -15.01 -19.53
C GLY A 118 7.74 -14.53 -18.09
N ILE A 119 6.74 -13.94 -17.42
CA ILE A 119 6.86 -13.49 -16.03
C ILE A 119 6.25 -14.55 -15.10
N GLU A 120 7.01 -14.92 -14.08
CA GLU A 120 6.60 -15.86 -13.04
C GLU A 120 6.62 -15.18 -11.66
N ILE A 121 5.47 -15.13 -10.97
CA ILE A 121 5.40 -14.68 -9.59
C ILE A 121 5.81 -15.86 -8.70
N VAL A 122 7.05 -15.84 -8.19
CA VAL A 122 7.60 -16.94 -7.39
C VAL A 122 7.51 -16.70 -5.89
N SER A 123 7.22 -15.48 -5.47
CA SER A 123 6.96 -15.15 -4.06
C SER A 123 5.95 -14.03 -3.95
N GLU A 124 5.00 -14.19 -3.05
CA GLU A 124 4.01 -13.18 -2.67
C GLU A 124 3.97 -13.17 -1.13
N TYR A 125 4.27 -12.03 -0.52
CA TYR A 125 4.35 -11.89 0.93
C TYR A 125 3.78 -10.55 1.38
N TYR A 126 3.48 -10.44 2.67
CA TYR A 126 2.92 -9.23 3.26
C TYR A 126 4.00 -8.47 4.02
N GLY A 127 4.40 -7.31 3.48
CA GLY A 127 5.30 -6.35 4.13
C GLY A 127 4.58 -5.41 5.09
N TYR A 128 3.24 -5.40 5.09
CA TYR A 128 2.39 -4.56 5.95
C TYR A 128 2.64 -3.06 5.79
N TRP A 129 3.18 -2.63 4.64
CA TRP A 129 3.62 -1.25 4.38
C TRP A 129 4.69 -0.77 5.37
N ASP A 130 5.46 -1.70 5.93
CA ASP A 130 6.48 -1.46 6.95
C ASP A 130 7.86 -1.89 6.44
N ASP A 131 8.84 -0.98 6.44
CA ASP A 131 10.18 -1.21 5.89
C ASP A 131 10.88 -2.39 6.57
N ARG A 132 10.72 -2.57 7.88
CA ARG A 132 11.39 -3.63 8.63
C ARG A 132 10.80 -5.00 8.30
N THR A 133 9.48 -5.11 8.28
CA THR A 133 8.77 -6.33 7.92
C THR A 133 9.09 -6.72 6.48
N THR A 134 8.98 -5.76 5.57
CA THR A 134 9.34 -5.94 4.15
C THR A 134 10.78 -6.41 3.99
N GLN A 135 11.75 -5.83 4.72
CA GLN A 135 13.15 -6.29 4.67
C GLN A 135 13.28 -7.75 5.06
N GLN A 136 12.62 -8.17 6.14
CA GLN A 136 12.68 -9.55 6.63
C GLN A 136 12.06 -10.55 5.64
N GLU A 137 10.89 -10.22 5.12
CA GLU A 137 10.19 -11.10 4.17
C GLU A 137 10.90 -11.14 2.81
N THR A 138 11.40 -10.02 2.33
CA THR A 138 12.23 -9.96 1.11
C THR A 138 13.50 -10.80 1.26
N ALA A 139 14.18 -10.73 2.40
CA ALA A 139 15.38 -11.55 2.65
C ALA A 139 15.07 -13.05 2.61
N LYS A 140 13.94 -13.50 3.18
CA LYS A 140 13.48 -14.90 3.08
C LYS A 140 13.20 -15.30 1.64
N ALA A 141 12.50 -14.44 0.89
CA ALA A 141 12.19 -14.70 -0.52
C ALA A 141 13.46 -14.78 -1.38
N LEU A 142 14.45 -13.88 -1.15
CA LEU A 142 15.75 -13.91 -1.84
C LEU A 142 16.54 -15.19 -1.55
N ALA A 143 16.49 -15.70 -0.32
CA ALA A 143 17.15 -16.96 0.03
C ALA A 143 16.54 -18.15 -0.72
N ALA A 144 15.23 -18.14 -0.96
CA ALA A 144 14.52 -19.18 -1.70
C ALA A 144 14.66 -19.03 -3.24
N HIS A 145 14.75 -17.80 -3.73
CA HIS A 145 14.75 -17.48 -5.15
C HIS A 145 15.83 -16.44 -5.47
N PRO A 146 17.12 -16.80 -5.44
CA PRO A 146 18.23 -15.85 -5.66
C PRO A 146 18.34 -15.34 -7.12
N ASP A 147 17.59 -15.95 -8.03
CA ASP A 147 17.52 -15.61 -9.44
C ASP A 147 16.36 -14.68 -9.81
N VAL A 148 15.74 -14.03 -8.81
CA VAL A 148 14.68 -13.07 -9.02
C VAL A 148 15.14 -11.90 -9.91
N ALA A 149 14.30 -11.49 -10.86
CA ALA A 149 14.60 -10.45 -11.85
C ALA A 149 14.10 -9.06 -11.45
N GLY A 150 13.10 -8.98 -10.57
CA GLY A 150 12.53 -7.71 -10.13
C GLY A 150 11.51 -7.87 -9.02
N ILE A 151 11.22 -6.77 -8.32
CA ILE A 151 10.28 -6.75 -7.19
C ILE A 151 9.25 -5.65 -7.38
N TRP A 152 7.97 -6.02 -7.33
CA TRP A 152 6.85 -5.10 -7.22
C TRP A 152 6.44 -4.97 -5.76
N ALA A 153 6.39 -3.73 -5.25
CA ALA A 153 6.03 -3.45 -3.87
C ALA A 153 4.90 -2.42 -3.78
N GLN A 154 4.13 -2.46 -2.71
CA GLN A 154 3.09 -1.44 -2.44
C GLN A 154 3.57 -0.34 -1.50
N ALA A 155 4.54 -0.64 -0.67
CA ALA A 155 5.31 0.24 0.21
C ALA A 155 6.40 -0.61 0.89
N GLY A 156 7.27 0.02 1.70
CA GLY A 156 8.38 -0.73 2.32
C GLY A 156 9.58 -0.92 1.39
N GLU A 157 9.67 -0.19 0.29
CA GLU A 157 10.73 -0.32 -0.71
C GLU A 157 12.13 -0.09 -0.14
N ASN A 158 12.27 0.70 0.95
CA ASN A 158 13.54 0.80 1.66
C ASN A 158 13.95 -0.56 2.23
N GLY A 159 13.00 -1.29 2.79
CA GLY A 159 13.22 -2.66 3.27
C GLY A 159 13.65 -3.59 2.14
N VAL A 160 13.00 -3.50 0.98
CA VAL A 160 13.39 -4.26 -0.22
C VAL A 160 14.85 -3.96 -0.59
N ILE A 161 15.23 -2.69 -0.70
CA ILE A 161 16.58 -2.29 -1.09
C ILE A 161 17.61 -2.74 -0.05
N LEU A 162 17.32 -2.61 1.24
CA LEU A 162 18.21 -3.08 2.30
C LEU A 162 18.41 -4.60 2.24
N ALA A 163 17.36 -5.37 1.97
CA ALA A 163 17.45 -6.81 1.79
C ALA A 163 18.30 -7.19 0.57
N LEU A 164 18.12 -6.49 -0.55
CA LEU A 164 18.93 -6.69 -1.76
C LEU A 164 20.40 -6.39 -1.51
N LEU A 165 20.74 -5.27 -0.86
CA LEU A 165 22.11 -4.90 -0.51
C LEU A 165 22.75 -5.88 0.48
N GLN A 166 21.96 -6.44 1.40
CA GLN A 166 22.43 -7.46 2.34
C GLN A 166 22.71 -8.79 1.64
N ALA A 167 21.88 -9.16 0.68
CA ALA A 167 22.05 -10.39 -0.10
C ALA A 167 23.23 -10.28 -1.11
N ASN A 168 23.34 -9.15 -1.77
CA ASN A 168 24.42 -8.86 -2.71
C ASN A 168 24.69 -7.35 -2.79
N PRO A 169 25.74 -6.84 -2.14
CA PRO A 169 26.03 -5.42 -2.08
C PRO A 169 26.44 -4.80 -3.43
N ASP A 170 26.84 -5.62 -4.39
CA ASP A 170 27.36 -5.17 -5.68
C ASP A 170 26.31 -5.25 -6.80
N LYS A 171 25.14 -5.84 -6.53
CA LYS A 171 24.10 -6.01 -7.53
C LYS A 171 22.72 -5.70 -6.97
N LEU A 172 22.04 -4.76 -7.60
CA LEU A 172 20.62 -4.49 -7.39
C LEU A 172 19.81 -4.90 -8.62
N ILE A 173 18.52 -5.02 -8.44
CA ILE A 173 17.54 -5.38 -9.47
C ILE A 173 16.45 -4.32 -9.55
N PRO A 174 15.64 -4.27 -10.61
CA PRO A 174 14.49 -3.38 -10.71
C PRO A 174 13.50 -3.52 -9.56
N VAL A 175 13.10 -2.39 -8.99
CA VAL A 175 12.07 -2.29 -7.92
C VAL A 175 11.08 -1.22 -8.33
N THR A 176 9.78 -1.51 -8.26
CA THR A 176 8.73 -0.50 -8.48
C THR A 176 7.80 -0.48 -7.29
N GLY A 177 7.31 0.69 -6.93
CA GLY A 177 6.48 0.79 -5.75
C GLY A 177 5.99 2.20 -5.42
N GLU A 178 5.72 2.45 -4.14
CA GLU A 178 5.16 3.68 -3.65
C GLU A 178 6.20 4.81 -3.53
N ASN A 179 5.72 6.05 -3.36
CA ASN A 179 6.54 7.26 -3.41
C ASN A 179 7.16 7.65 -2.06
N SER A 180 7.63 6.68 -1.27
CA SER A 180 8.38 6.99 -0.05
C SER A 180 9.64 7.82 -0.36
N ASN A 181 10.00 8.73 0.54
CA ASN A 181 11.18 9.58 0.32
C ASN A 181 12.47 8.77 0.21
N GLY A 182 12.61 7.72 1.02
CA GLY A 182 13.77 6.85 0.97
C GLY A 182 13.90 6.12 -0.36
N PHE A 183 12.81 5.58 -0.89
CA PHE A 183 12.82 4.91 -2.20
C PHE A 183 13.16 5.88 -3.34
N ARG A 184 12.59 7.09 -3.31
CA ARG A 184 12.91 8.14 -4.30
C ARG A 184 14.39 8.53 -4.26
N LEU A 185 14.96 8.66 -3.06
CA LEU A 185 16.39 8.93 -2.87
C LEU A 185 17.23 7.76 -3.39
N ALA A 186 16.83 6.52 -3.12
CA ALA A 186 17.51 5.33 -3.63
C ALA A 186 17.48 5.27 -5.16
N LEU A 187 16.33 5.51 -5.79
CA LEU A 187 16.21 5.59 -7.25
C LEU A 187 17.05 6.73 -7.87
N ALA A 188 17.28 7.81 -7.11
CA ALA A 188 18.12 8.93 -7.55
C ALA A 188 19.64 8.65 -7.36
N ASN A 189 19.98 7.73 -6.45
CA ASN A 189 21.38 7.45 -6.07
C ASN A 189 22.19 6.87 -7.25
N PRO A 190 23.28 7.54 -7.68
CA PRO A 190 24.08 7.09 -8.81
C PRO A 190 24.77 5.74 -8.57
N ASP A 191 25.19 5.45 -7.33
CA ASP A 191 25.84 4.19 -6.98
C ASP A 191 24.86 3.01 -7.07
N TYR A 192 23.61 3.22 -6.65
CA TYR A 192 22.58 2.19 -6.75
C TYR A 192 22.16 1.95 -8.20
N LYS A 193 22.09 3.01 -8.99
CA LYS A 193 21.88 2.89 -10.45
C LYS A 193 23.00 2.10 -11.13
N ALA A 194 24.24 2.38 -10.79
CA ALA A 194 25.39 1.64 -11.32
C ALA A 194 25.37 0.15 -10.95
N LYS A 195 24.76 -0.20 -9.80
CA LYS A 195 24.55 -1.58 -9.37
C LYS A 195 23.32 -2.24 -10.01
N GLY A 196 22.52 -1.52 -10.78
CA GLY A 196 21.36 -2.04 -11.51
C GLY A 196 20.00 -1.65 -10.96
N LEU A 197 19.91 -0.81 -9.90
CA LEU A 197 18.63 -0.32 -9.43
C LEU A 197 17.98 0.57 -10.48
N THR A 198 16.82 0.16 -10.93
CA THR A 198 15.91 0.95 -11.77
C THR A 198 14.49 0.75 -11.27
N GLY A 199 13.59 1.64 -11.65
CA GLY A 199 12.18 1.49 -11.25
C GLY A 199 11.38 2.76 -11.34
N VAL A 200 10.16 2.67 -10.87
CA VAL A 200 9.21 3.78 -10.82
C VAL A 200 8.61 3.85 -9.43
N SER A 201 8.49 5.08 -8.94
CA SER A 201 7.83 5.42 -7.69
C SER A 201 6.52 6.15 -8.00
N ALA A 202 5.40 5.61 -7.54
CA ALA A 202 4.06 6.19 -7.70
C ALA A 202 3.35 6.23 -6.35
N GLY A 203 2.34 7.07 -6.19
CA GLY A 203 1.61 7.12 -4.93
C GLY A 203 0.41 8.07 -4.94
N SER A 204 -0.40 7.93 -3.92
CA SER A 204 -1.55 8.80 -3.64
C SER A 204 -1.14 9.96 -2.76
N PRO A 205 -1.58 11.19 -3.04
CA PRO A 205 -1.23 12.33 -2.18
C PRO A 205 -1.99 12.25 -0.84
N PRO A 206 -1.32 12.48 0.31
CA PRO A 206 -1.97 12.54 1.63
C PRO A 206 -3.05 13.61 1.77
N ALA A 207 -3.12 14.54 0.83
CA ALA A 207 -4.11 15.62 0.77
C ALA A 207 -5.59 15.15 0.74
N GLN A 208 -5.84 13.87 0.48
CA GLN A 208 -7.20 13.29 0.54
C GLN A 208 -7.87 13.51 1.90
N SER A 209 -7.12 13.36 2.99
CA SER A 209 -7.66 13.60 4.34
C SER A 209 -8.09 15.05 4.55
N GLY A 210 -7.34 16.01 3.97
CA GLY A 210 -7.72 17.43 3.99
C GLY A 210 -8.96 17.75 3.14
N ILE A 211 -9.13 17.06 2.02
CA ILE A 211 -10.35 17.16 1.21
C ILE A 211 -11.55 16.58 1.96
N ALA A 212 -11.39 15.41 2.59
CA ALA A 212 -12.42 14.79 3.42
C ALA A 212 -12.85 15.73 4.56
N PHE A 213 -11.88 16.38 5.22
CA PHE A 213 -12.16 17.36 6.27
C PHE A 213 -12.98 18.55 5.75
N LYS A 214 -12.56 19.13 4.62
CA LYS A 214 -13.28 20.24 4.01
C LYS A 214 -14.73 19.88 3.67
N MET A 215 -14.94 18.73 3.02
CA MET A 215 -16.27 18.22 2.68
C MET A 215 -17.13 17.99 3.94
N MET A 216 -16.57 17.40 4.99
CA MET A 216 -17.26 17.20 6.25
C MET A 216 -17.71 18.53 6.86
N MET A 217 -16.84 19.54 6.88
CA MET A 217 -17.17 20.86 7.42
C MET A 217 -18.25 21.57 6.61
N GLU A 218 -18.31 21.35 5.29
CA GLU A 218 -19.37 21.91 4.43
C GLU A 218 -20.75 21.27 4.70
N ILE A 219 -20.78 20.01 5.17
CA ILE A 219 -22.04 19.32 5.52
C ILE A 219 -22.50 19.67 6.93
N LEU A 220 -21.55 19.88 7.88
CA LEU A 220 -21.84 20.19 9.28
C LEU A 220 -22.30 21.66 9.49
N ASN A 221 -22.02 22.58 8.57
CA ASN A 221 -22.41 23.98 8.61
C ASN A 221 -23.70 24.22 7.83
#